data_ea30d68af534877a35f0fe9001d1bc9d
#
_entry.id   ea30d68af534877a35f0fe9001d1bc9d
#
_cell.length_a   1.000
_cell.length_b   1.000
_cell.length_c   1.000
_cell.angle_alpha   90.00
_cell.angle_beta   90.00
_cell.angle_gamma   90.00
#
_symmetry.space_group_name_H-M   'P 1'
#
loop_
_entity.id
_entity.type
_entity.pdbx_description
1 polymer ?
#
loop_
_entity_poly.entity_id
_entity_poly.type
_entity_poly.pdbx_seq_one_letter_code
_entity_poly.pdbx_strand_id
1 'polypeptide(L)'
;MTKEEKQKTLDELNSLQPLYRNAANAINTIFTTFGKLRQQKFSLWGDHTSLSTSFVPLILKEFPEAKFIFLVRDPRDVVLSYSKIEGHPAQEPIKSAKKWKNSIQTYKWLKEKHPEKVMYLRYEDLVTNTEIQLKEICSFIGMSQADLFPTPNEHEKVRDRLGTE
;
A
#
# COMPACT_ATOMS: atom_id res chain seq x y z
N MET A 1 15.74 -0.92 6.79
CA MET A 1 16.73 -1.33 5.77
C MET A 1 18.12 -1.04 6.30
N THR A 2 18.94 -2.08 6.45
CA THR A 2 20.33 -1.96 6.93
C THR A 2 21.24 -1.30 5.89
N LYS A 3 22.47 -0.90 6.27
CA LYS A 3 23.45 -0.36 5.31
C LYS A 3 23.79 -1.36 4.20
N GLU A 4 23.89 -2.64 4.56
CA GLU A 4 24.20 -3.70 3.60
C GLU A 4 23.04 -3.94 2.61
N GLU A 5 21.80 -3.97 3.12
CA GLU A 5 20.60 -4.06 2.26
C GLU A 5 20.51 -2.89 1.27
N LYS A 6 20.86 -1.67 1.72
CA LYS A 6 20.90 -0.49 0.85
C LYS A 6 21.94 -0.64 -0.25
N GLN A 7 23.15 -1.10 0.11
CA GLN A 7 24.24 -1.24 -0.86
C GLN A 7 23.88 -2.28 -1.94
N LYS A 8 23.39 -3.46 -1.54
CA LYS A 8 22.94 -4.50 -2.48
C LYS A 8 21.84 -4.01 -3.42
N THR A 9 20.87 -3.24 -2.88
CA THR A 9 19.81 -2.64 -3.70
C THR A 9 20.37 -1.64 -4.70
N LEU A 10 21.34 -0.81 -4.30
CA LEU A 10 22.03 0.12 -5.20
C LEU A 10 22.82 -0.60 -6.30
N ASP A 11 23.50 -1.69 -5.95
CA ASP A 11 24.28 -2.48 -6.91
C ASP A 11 23.35 -3.11 -7.98
N GLU A 12 22.19 -3.67 -7.55
CA GLU A 12 21.21 -4.19 -8.50
C GLU A 12 20.60 -3.08 -9.37
N LEU A 13 20.29 -1.91 -8.81
CA LEU A 13 19.80 -0.75 -9.59
C LEU A 13 20.83 -0.28 -10.62
N ASN A 14 22.11 -0.24 -10.25
CA ASN A 14 23.20 0.15 -11.15
C ASN A 14 23.46 -0.89 -12.24
N SER A 15 23.13 -2.17 -12.00
CA SER A 15 23.27 -3.23 -12.98
C SER A 15 22.18 -3.20 -14.07
N LEU A 16 21.10 -2.43 -13.88
CA LEU A 16 20.07 -2.28 -14.90
C LEU A 16 20.65 -1.64 -16.16
N GLN A 17 20.37 -2.27 -17.31
CA GLN A 17 20.73 -1.67 -18.60
C GLN A 17 20.04 -0.32 -18.79
N PRO A 18 20.65 0.64 -19.50
CA PRO A 18 20.09 2.00 -19.68
C PRO A 18 18.64 2.01 -20.19
N LEU A 19 18.29 1.06 -21.07
CA LEU A 19 16.93 0.92 -21.61
C LEU A 19 15.86 0.61 -20.53
N TYR A 20 16.27 -0.03 -19.43
CA TYR A 20 15.38 -0.43 -18.34
C TYR A 20 15.43 0.54 -17.13
N ARG A 21 16.18 1.64 -17.23
CA ARG A 21 16.27 2.65 -16.17
C ARG A 21 15.08 3.59 -16.19
N ASN A 22 13.89 3.09 -15.88
CA ASN A 22 12.68 3.88 -15.64
C ASN A 22 12.19 3.71 -14.20
N ALA A 23 11.25 4.56 -13.79
CA ALA A 23 10.75 4.57 -12.41
C ALA A 23 10.13 3.22 -12.00
N ALA A 24 9.37 2.59 -12.90
CA ALA A 24 8.73 1.30 -12.62
C ALA A 24 9.76 0.19 -12.36
N ASN A 25 10.78 0.09 -13.20
CA ASN A 25 11.83 -0.93 -13.03
C ASN A 25 12.67 -0.66 -11.78
N ALA A 26 12.97 0.60 -11.47
CA ALA A 26 13.68 0.95 -10.26
C ALA A 26 12.89 0.56 -9.00
N ILE A 27 11.60 0.86 -8.95
CA ILE A 27 10.70 0.50 -7.85
C ILE A 27 10.58 -1.03 -7.73
N ASN A 28 10.34 -1.72 -8.83
CA ASN A 28 10.29 -3.19 -8.84
C ASN A 28 11.60 -3.81 -8.34
N THR A 29 12.76 -3.28 -8.75
CA THR A 29 14.06 -3.74 -8.29
C THR A 29 14.22 -3.55 -6.79
N ILE A 30 13.82 -2.40 -6.25
CA ILE A 30 13.87 -2.13 -4.81
C ILE A 30 13.05 -3.17 -4.04
N PHE A 31 11.77 -3.39 -4.41
CA PHE A 31 10.90 -4.32 -3.69
C PHE A 31 11.35 -5.78 -3.84
N THR A 32 11.73 -6.20 -5.05
CA THR A 32 12.19 -7.58 -5.29
C THR A 32 13.51 -7.88 -4.58
N THR A 33 14.46 -6.94 -4.59
CA THR A 33 15.73 -7.10 -3.86
C THR A 33 15.49 -7.16 -2.37
N PHE A 34 14.63 -6.30 -1.84
CA PHE A 34 14.27 -6.32 -0.43
C PHE A 34 13.64 -7.65 0.01
N GLY A 35 12.74 -8.20 -0.81
CA GLY A 35 12.16 -9.52 -0.56
C GLY A 35 13.21 -10.64 -0.59
N LYS A 36 14.08 -10.65 -1.59
CA LYS A 36 15.19 -11.63 -1.70
C LYS A 36 16.10 -11.57 -0.46
N LEU A 37 16.50 -10.38 -0.04
CA LEU A 37 17.38 -10.18 1.13
C LEU A 37 16.73 -10.68 2.43
N ARG A 38 15.41 -10.65 2.52
CA ARG A 38 14.64 -11.18 3.66
C ARG A 38 14.22 -12.63 3.48
N GLN A 39 14.68 -13.30 2.43
CA GLN A 39 14.33 -14.68 2.09
C GLN A 39 12.81 -14.91 2.03
N GLN A 40 12.07 -13.89 1.65
CA GLN A 40 10.61 -13.96 1.48
C GLN A 40 10.26 -14.28 0.05
N LYS A 41 9.42 -15.30 -0.14
CA LYS A 41 8.75 -15.54 -1.42
C LYS A 41 7.50 -14.68 -1.46
N PHE A 42 7.41 -13.80 -2.44
CA PHE A 42 6.21 -12.98 -2.67
C PHE A 42 5.94 -12.89 -4.18
N SER A 43 4.67 -12.85 -4.53
CA SER A 43 4.19 -12.65 -5.90
C SER A 43 3.71 -11.23 -6.14
N LEU A 44 3.40 -10.49 -5.06
CA LEU A 44 2.91 -9.13 -5.08
C LEU A 44 3.67 -8.27 -4.06
N TRP A 45 3.76 -7.00 -4.34
CA TRP A 45 4.16 -5.98 -3.38
C TRP A 45 3.14 -4.84 -3.39
N GLY A 46 3.03 -4.14 -2.30
CA GLY A 46 2.12 -3.00 -2.17
C GLY A 46 2.76 -1.85 -1.42
N ASP A 47 2.29 -0.65 -1.73
CA ASP A 47 2.64 0.58 -1.03
C ASP A 47 1.40 1.19 -0.37
N HIS A 48 1.58 1.69 0.83
CA HIS A 48 0.52 2.32 1.60
C HIS A 48 0.96 3.70 2.08
N THR A 49 1.39 4.57 1.23
CA THR A 49 1.71 5.93 1.61
C THR A 49 0.52 6.87 1.43
N SER A 50 0.42 7.87 2.30
CA SER A 50 -0.64 8.87 2.21
C SER A 50 -0.53 9.80 0.99
N LEU A 51 0.57 9.71 0.25
CA LEU A 51 0.83 10.47 -0.97
C LEU A 51 0.32 9.75 -2.22
N SER A 52 0.11 8.43 -2.15
CA SER A 52 -0.24 7.59 -3.31
C SER A 52 -1.48 8.09 -4.06
N THR A 53 -2.49 8.61 -3.36
CA THR A 53 -3.72 9.12 -4.00
C THR A 53 -3.49 10.28 -4.96
N SER A 54 -2.50 11.12 -4.70
CA SER A 54 -2.14 12.25 -5.58
C SER A 54 -1.41 11.80 -6.85
N PHE A 55 -0.81 10.62 -6.82
CA PHE A 55 0.01 10.07 -7.90
C PHE A 55 -0.66 8.94 -8.67
N VAL A 56 -1.94 8.64 -8.42
CA VAL A 56 -2.67 7.56 -9.11
C VAL A 56 -2.52 7.59 -10.63
N PRO A 57 -2.66 8.74 -11.34
CA PRO A 57 -2.47 8.77 -12.79
C PRO A 57 -1.04 8.40 -13.23
N LEU A 58 -0.04 8.83 -12.46
CA LEU A 58 1.36 8.48 -12.72
C LEU A 58 1.62 7.01 -12.43
N ILE A 59 1.09 6.49 -11.33
CA ILE A 59 1.21 5.07 -10.97
C ILE A 59 0.60 4.20 -12.07
N LEU A 60 -0.59 4.54 -12.57
CA LEU A 60 -1.24 3.81 -13.67
C LEU A 60 -0.41 3.82 -14.96
N LYS A 61 0.27 4.93 -15.24
CA LYS A 61 1.15 5.04 -16.41
C LYS A 61 2.36 4.11 -16.28
N GLU A 62 2.99 4.09 -15.12
CA GLU A 62 4.21 3.31 -14.87
C GLU A 62 3.93 1.83 -14.56
N PHE A 63 2.78 1.55 -13.94
CA PHE A 63 2.30 0.22 -13.56
C PHE A 63 0.87 0.02 -14.06
N PRO A 64 0.69 -0.32 -15.36
CA PRO A 64 -0.66 -0.48 -15.92
C PRO A 64 -1.53 -1.51 -15.22
N GLU A 65 -0.92 -2.52 -14.58
CA GLU A 65 -1.63 -3.58 -13.85
C GLU A 65 -1.85 -3.27 -12.36
N ALA A 66 -1.48 -2.07 -11.90
CA ALA A 66 -1.67 -1.69 -10.51
C ALA A 66 -3.15 -1.73 -10.11
N LYS A 67 -3.42 -2.26 -8.92
CA LYS A 67 -4.72 -2.25 -8.28
C LYS A 67 -4.70 -1.32 -7.07
N PHE A 68 -5.80 -0.62 -6.84
CA PHE A 68 -5.91 0.41 -5.81
C PHE A 68 -7.02 0.05 -4.82
N ILE A 69 -6.68 -0.04 -3.56
CA ILE A 69 -7.63 -0.23 -2.47
C ILE A 69 -7.76 1.10 -1.73
N PHE A 70 -8.92 1.74 -1.85
CA PHE A 70 -9.23 2.96 -1.12
C PHE A 70 -9.88 2.61 0.21
N LEU A 71 -9.06 2.56 1.27
CA LEU A 71 -9.53 2.42 2.63
C LEU A 71 -10.06 3.78 3.11
N VAL A 72 -11.36 3.89 3.25
CA VAL A 72 -12.04 5.13 3.61
C VAL A 72 -12.67 5.00 4.99
N ARG A 73 -12.43 5.99 5.84
CA ARG A 73 -13.00 6.12 7.17
C ARG A 73 -13.90 7.36 7.25
N ASP A 74 -14.81 7.39 8.23
CA ASP A 74 -15.61 8.59 8.50
C ASP A 74 -14.71 9.84 8.56
N PRO A 75 -15.00 10.90 7.78
CA PRO A 75 -14.14 12.08 7.73
C PRO A 75 -13.99 12.79 9.07
N ARG A 76 -14.98 12.72 9.96
CA ARG A 76 -14.93 13.31 11.30
C ARG A 76 -13.85 12.62 12.13
N ASP A 77 -13.80 11.30 12.08
CA ASP A 77 -12.78 10.50 12.77
C ASP A 77 -11.38 10.73 12.21
N VAL A 78 -11.27 10.88 10.89
CA VAL A 78 -10.00 11.19 10.23
C VAL A 78 -9.48 12.55 10.69
N VAL A 79 -10.33 13.58 10.70
CA VAL A 79 -9.97 14.92 11.17
C VAL A 79 -9.54 14.88 12.63
N LEU A 80 -10.32 14.20 13.49
CA LEU A 80 -9.99 14.06 14.91
C LEU A 80 -8.69 13.30 15.15
N SER A 81 -8.42 12.28 14.35
CA SER A 81 -7.16 11.51 14.43
C SER A 81 -5.95 12.38 14.08
N TYR A 82 -5.99 13.08 12.95
CA TYR A 82 -4.89 13.96 12.54
C TYR A 82 -4.66 15.14 13.48
N SER A 83 -5.71 15.69 14.09
CA SER A 83 -5.57 16.80 15.03
C SER A 83 -4.74 16.48 16.27
N LYS A 84 -4.62 15.17 16.61
CA LYS A 84 -3.84 14.68 17.76
C LYS A 84 -2.36 14.44 17.44
N ILE A 85 -1.97 14.51 16.16
CA ILE A 85 -0.58 14.23 15.74
C ILE A 85 0.15 15.56 15.59
N GLU A 86 0.98 15.87 16.57
CA GLU A 86 1.78 17.10 16.57
C GLU A 86 2.73 17.15 15.37
N GLY A 87 2.77 18.31 14.70
CA GLY A 87 3.62 18.53 13.52
C GLY A 87 3.14 17.84 12.23
N HIS A 88 2.00 17.14 12.25
CA HIS A 88 1.49 16.51 11.05
C HIS A 88 0.95 17.56 10.06
N PRO A 89 1.28 17.47 8.73
CA PRO A 89 0.83 18.44 7.73
C PRO A 89 -0.69 18.60 7.62
N ALA A 90 -1.46 17.57 8.00
CA ALA A 90 -2.92 17.61 8.01
C ALA A 90 -3.51 17.75 9.44
N GLN A 91 -2.76 18.25 10.41
CA GLN A 91 -3.23 18.48 11.77
C GLN A 91 -4.39 19.49 11.82
N GLU A 92 -4.35 20.49 10.95
CA GLU A 92 -5.45 21.46 10.85
C GLU A 92 -6.70 20.79 10.24
N PRO A 93 -7.89 20.94 10.87
CA PRO A 93 -9.14 20.29 10.42
C PRO A 93 -9.48 20.54 8.95
N ILE A 94 -9.27 21.76 8.45
CA ILE A 94 -9.55 22.12 7.07
C ILE A 94 -8.60 21.40 6.11
N LYS A 95 -7.32 21.28 6.44
CA LYS A 95 -6.34 20.55 5.62
C LYS A 95 -6.66 19.05 5.58
N SER A 96 -7.03 18.48 6.73
CA SER A 96 -7.44 17.09 6.83
C SER A 96 -8.69 16.81 5.98
N ALA A 97 -9.72 17.64 6.12
CA ALA A 97 -10.96 17.52 5.34
C ALA A 97 -10.70 17.64 3.82
N LYS A 98 -9.86 18.58 3.39
CA LYS A 98 -9.45 18.73 1.99
C LYS A 98 -8.73 17.49 1.48
N LYS A 99 -7.80 16.94 2.25
CA LYS A 99 -7.08 15.71 1.90
C LYS A 99 -8.04 14.54 1.74
N TRP A 100 -8.95 14.35 2.67
CA TRP A 100 -9.99 13.32 2.58
C TRP A 100 -10.86 13.49 1.32
N LYS A 101 -11.36 14.71 1.09
CA LYS A 101 -12.15 15.03 -0.11
C LYS A 101 -11.41 14.71 -1.41
N ASN A 102 -10.13 15.08 -1.50
CA ASN A 102 -9.30 14.80 -2.67
C ASN A 102 -9.15 13.29 -2.91
N SER A 103 -8.96 12.50 -1.84
CA SER A 103 -8.89 11.04 -1.96
C SER A 103 -10.19 10.44 -2.53
N ILE A 104 -11.36 10.94 -2.08
CA ILE A 104 -12.65 10.50 -2.61
C ILE A 104 -12.84 10.94 -4.08
N GLN A 105 -12.37 12.11 -4.46
CA GLN A 105 -12.42 12.56 -5.86
C GLN A 105 -11.55 11.69 -6.75
N THR A 106 -10.35 11.34 -6.30
CA THR A 106 -9.44 10.42 -7.00
C THR A 106 -10.07 9.03 -7.15
N TYR A 107 -10.68 8.51 -6.07
CA TYR A 107 -11.44 7.26 -6.14
C TYR A 107 -12.54 7.31 -7.20
N LYS A 108 -13.38 8.35 -7.19
CA LYS A 108 -14.50 8.49 -8.15
C LYS A 108 -14.00 8.53 -9.58
N TRP A 109 -12.96 9.30 -9.84
CA TRP A 109 -12.32 9.37 -11.15
C TRP A 109 -11.79 7.99 -11.59
N LEU A 110 -11.08 7.30 -10.70
CA LEU A 110 -10.52 5.98 -11.00
C LEU A 110 -11.63 4.95 -11.22
N LYS A 111 -12.70 5.00 -10.43
CA LYS A 111 -13.87 4.11 -10.56
C LYS A 111 -14.59 4.29 -11.89
N GLU A 112 -14.63 5.52 -12.40
CA GLU A 112 -15.21 5.84 -13.70
C GLU A 112 -14.34 5.32 -14.86
N LYS A 113 -13.01 5.51 -14.76
CA LYS A 113 -12.08 5.22 -15.88
C LYS A 113 -11.56 3.78 -15.87
N HIS A 114 -11.39 3.17 -14.70
CA HIS A 114 -10.78 1.87 -14.49
C HIS A 114 -11.48 1.11 -13.37
N PRO A 115 -12.78 0.77 -13.50
CA PRO A 115 -13.58 0.15 -12.44
C PRO A 115 -12.99 -1.17 -11.93
N GLU A 116 -12.30 -1.92 -12.79
CA GLU A 116 -11.65 -3.19 -12.47
C GLU A 116 -10.37 -3.05 -11.65
N LYS A 117 -9.80 -1.84 -11.60
CA LYS A 117 -8.53 -1.55 -10.90
C LYS A 117 -8.72 -0.92 -9.54
N VAL A 118 -9.95 -0.69 -9.12
CA VAL A 118 -10.21 0.00 -7.86
C VAL A 118 -11.22 -0.72 -6.99
N MET A 119 -10.87 -0.88 -5.72
CA MET A 119 -11.74 -1.37 -4.66
C MET A 119 -11.98 -0.26 -3.63
N TYR A 120 -13.24 -0.08 -3.23
CA TYR A 120 -13.62 0.78 -2.12
C TYR A 120 -13.83 -0.08 -0.87
N LEU A 121 -13.15 0.26 0.21
CA LEU A 121 -13.21 -0.44 1.47
C LEU A 121 -13.50 0.56 2.58
N ARG A 122 -14.58 0.35 3.33
CA ARG A 122 -14.83 1.14 4.53
C ARG A 122 -14.04 0.59 5.71
N TYR A 123 -13.38 1.49 6.43
CA TYR A 123 -12.64 1.12 7.64
C TYR A 123 -13.56 0.43 8.66
N GLU A 124 -14.77 0.95 8.82
CA GLU A 124 -15.77 0.43 9.75
C GLU A 124 -16.16 -1.01 9.40
N ASP A 125 -16.36 -1.31 8.11
CA ASP A 125 -16.70 -2.65 7.63
C ASP A 125 -15.49 -3.60 7.80
N LEU A 126 -14.28 -3.12 7.55
CA LEU A 126 -13.07 -3.90 7.76
C LEU A 126 -12.91 -4.33 9.23
N VAL A 127 -13.22 -3.44 10.17
CA VAL A 127 -13.06 -3.72 11.60
C VAL A 127 -14.18 -4.64 12.12
N THR A 128 -15.40 -4.47 11.64
CA THR A 128 -16.57 -5.26 12.12
C THR A 128 -16.71 -6.61 11.42
N ASN A 129 -16.29 -6.72 10.17
CA ASN A 129 -16.43 -7.91 9.32
C ASN A 129 -15.09 -8.31 8.68
N THR A 130 -14.03 -8.31 9.47
CA THR A 130 -12.63 -8.45 9.01
C THR A 130 -12.42 -9.62 8.06
N GLU A 131 -12.93 -10.81 8.40
CA GLU A 131 -12.72 -12.01 7.58
C GLU A 131 -13.37 -11.88 6.19
N ILE A 132 -14.58 -11.33 6.13
CA ILE A 132 -15.31 -11.14 4.87
C ILE A 132 -14.54 -10.12 4.01
N GLN A 133 -14.15 -9.00 4.59
CA GLN A 133 -13.44 -7.94 3.88
C GLN A 133 -12.06 -8.39 3.37
N LEU A 134 -11.33 -9.20 4.16
CA LEU A 134 -10.06 -9.77 3.73
C LEU A 134 -10.24 -10.77 2.57
N LYS A 135 -11.31 -11.57 2.56
CA LYS A 135 -11.64 -12.45 1.43
C LYS A 135 -11.90 -11.65 0.14
N GLU A 136 -12.62 -10.54 0.24
CA GLU A 136 -12.89 -9.65 -0.89
C GLU A 136 -11.61 -8.99 -1.39
N ILE A 137 -10.74 -8.53 -0.49
CA ILE A 137 -9.42 -7.98 -0.84
C ILE A 137 -8.59 -9.02 -1.58
N CYS A 138 -8.48 -10.25 -1.06
CA CYS A 138 -7.73 -11.32 -1.71
C CYS A 138 -8.24 -11.59 -3.12
N SER A 139 -9.56 -11.73 -3.27
CA SER A 139 -10.17 -11.93 -4.58
C SER A 139 -9.86 -10.78 -5.54
N PHE A 140 -9.95 -9.55 -5.05
CA PHE A 140 -9.65 -8.36 -5.85
C PHE A 140 -8.21 -8.31 -6.32
N ILE A 141 -7.22 -8.57 -5.44
CA ILE A 141 -5.80 -8.53 -5.83
C ILE A 141 -5.31 -9.82 -6.49
N GLY A 142 -6.11 -10.89 -6.51
CA GLY A 142 -5.75 -12.17 -7.11
C GLY A 142 -4.85 -13.04 -6.22
N MET A 143 -4.94 -12.88 -4.89
CA MET A 143 -4.23 -13.69 -3.91
C MET A 143 -5.11 -14.83 -3.36
N SER A 144 -4.47 -15.92 -2.94
CA SER A 144 -5.15 -16.97 -2.16
C SER A 144 -5.42 -16.48 -0.72
N GLN A 145 -6.54 -16.87 -0.15
CA GLN A 145 -6.85 -16.61 1.27
C GLN A 145 -5.83 -17.28 2.20
N ALA A 146 -5.27 -18.42 1.80
CA ALA A 146 -4.23 -19.11 2.56
C ALA A 146 -2.95 -18.28 2.72
N ASP A 147 -2.69 -17.35 1.78
CA ASP A 147 -1.51 -16.47 1.86
C ASP A 147 -1.68 -15.35 2.88
N LEU A 148 -2.93 -14.99 3.22
CA LEU A 148 -3.22 -13.94 4.22
C LEU A 148 -3.37 -14.47 5.66
N PHE A 149 -3.77 -15.72 5.81
CA PHE A 149 -3.95 -16.35 7.11
C PHE A 149 -2.90 -17.45 7.27
N PRO A 150 -1.64 -17.08 7.53
CA PRO A 150 -0.64 -18.08 7.88
C PRO A 150 -1.12 -18.90 9.08
N THR A 151 -0.74 -20.17 9.12
CA THR A 151 -1.11 -21.06 10.21
C THR A 151 -0.73 -20.46 11.58
N PRO A 152 -1.39 -20.83 12.70
CA PRO A 152 -1.13 -20.24 14.02
C PRO A 152 0.35 -20.15 14.41
N ASN A 153 1.18 -21.13 13.97
CA ASN A 153 2.63 -21.12 14.18
C ASN A 153 3.40 -20.04 13.40
N GLU A 154 2.79 -19.46 12.38
CA GLU A 154 3.39 -18.36 11.59
C GLU A 154 2.99 -16.98 12.13
N HIS A 155 1.84 -16.87 12.82
CA HIS A 155 1.43 -15.64 13.51
C HIS A 155 2.41 -15.25 14.65
N GLU A 156 2.91 -16.23 15.42
CA GLU A 156 3.93 -15.99 16.45
C GLU A 156 5.22 -15.45 15.82
N LYS A 157 5.68 -16.07 14.74
CA LYS A 157 6.89 -15.63 14.01
C LYS A 157 6.75 -14.23 13.41
N VAL A 158 5.54 -13.81 13.04
CA VAL A 158 5.28 -12.46 12.52
C VAL A 158 5.27 -11.44 13.65
N ARG A 159 4.68 -11.74 14.81
CA ARG A 159 4.74 -10.88 16.01
C ARG A 159 6.15 -10.62 16.46
N ASP A 160 6.96 -11.68 16.58
CA ASP A 160 8.37 -11.58 16.99
C ASP A 160 9.21 -10.75 16.01
N ARG A 161 8.85 -10.76 14.71
CA ARG A 161 9.53 -9.95 13.68
C ARG A 161 9.11 -8.47 13.67
N LEU A 162 7.91 -8.15 14.16
CA LEU A 162 7.39 -6.78 14.19
C LEU A 162 7.76 -6.04 15.47
N GLY A 163 8.37 -6.71 16.46
CA GLY A 163 8.87 -6.09 17.69
C GLY A 163 7.77 -5.37 18.48
N THR A 164 6.56 -5.91 18.49
CA THR A 164 5.49 -5.42 19.37
C THR A 164 5.64 -6.06 20.73
N GLU A 165 6.40 -5.40 21.63
CA GLU A 165 6.21 -5.50 23.07
C GLU A 165 4.93 -4.79 23.50
#